data_44aa296152fd717a740188753d898ee2
#
_entry.id   44aa296152fd717a740188753d898ee2
#
_cell.length_a   1.000
_cell.length_b   1.000
_cell.length_c   1.000
_cell.angle_alpha   90.00
_cell.angle_beta   90.00
_cell.angle_gamma   90.00
#
_symmetry.space_group_name_H-M   'P 1'
#
loop_
_entity.id
_entity.type
_entity.pdbx_description
1 polymer ?
#
loop_
_entity_poly.entity_id
_entity_poly.type
_entity_poly.pdbx_seq_one_letter_code
_entity_poly.pdbx_strand_id
1 'polypeptide(L)' 'MSRQSVWATKVAGLIQGGNVAAALAQIKVAPTVKDLQQLRAQLTTSGLMAKHKMVDEVSAEQLALLSAPRLHRSP' A
#
# COMPACT_ATOMS: atom_id res chain seq x y z
N MET A 1 -14.11 -16.69 5.89
CA MET A 1 -12.75 -16.74 6.01
C MET A 1 -12.06 -15.64 5.26
N SER A 2 -11.26 -14.90 5.91
CA SER A 2 -10.64 -13.82 5.22
C SER A 2 -9.38 -14.29 4.54
N ARG A 3 -9.13 -13.78 3.39
CA ARG A 3 -8.00 -14.16 2.65
C ARG A 3 -7.11 -12.98 2.48
N GLN A 4 -5.89 -13.12 2.88
CA GLN A 4 -4.95 -12.03 2.76
C GLN A 4 -4.47 -11.91 1.33
N SER A 5 -4.24 -10.69 0.92
CA SER A 5 -3.72 -10.44 -0.41
C SER A 5 -2.29 -10.97 -0.50
N VAL A 6 -2.03 -11.79 -1.49
CA VAL A 6 -0.67 -12.28 -1.73
C VAL A 6 0.25 -11.12 -2.04
N TRP A 7 -0.24 -10.17 -2.84
CA TRP A 7 0.53 -8.98 -3.17
C TRP A 7 0.89 -8.18 -1.92
N ALA A 8 -0.09 -7.97 -1.03
CA ALA A 8 0.15 -7.20 0.19
C ALA A 8 1.18 -7.88 1.08
N THR A 9 1.07 -9.19 1.22
CA THR A 9 2.01 -9.94 2.03
C THR A 9 3.42 -9.87 1.45
N LYS A 10 3.52 -9.96 0.14
CA LYS A 10 4.80 -9.90 -0.54
C LYS A 10 5.45 -8.53 -0.35
N VAL A 11 4.68 -7.46 -0.52
CA VAL A 11 5.21 -6.11 -0.37
C VAL A 11 5.60 -5.85 1.09
N ALA A 12 4.78 -6.30 2.03
CA ALA A 12 5.12 -6.17 3.44
C ALA A 12 6.44 -6.89 3.75
N GLY A 13 6.65 -8.05 3.14
CA GLY A 13 7.89 -8.78 3.31
C GLY A 13 9.10 -8.03 2.77
N LEU A 14 8.93 -7.32 1.66
CA LEU A 14 10.01 -6.50 1.11
C LEU A 14 10.40 -5.41 2.10
N ILE A 15 9.41 -4.76 2.69
CA ILE A 15 9.67 -3.69 3.65
C ILE A 15 10.35 -4.25 4.88
N GLN A 16 9.87 -5.38 5.36
CA GLN A 16 10.43 -6.01 6.55
C GLN A 16 11.87 -6.43 6.33
N GLY A 17 12.19 -6.84 5.12
CA GLY A 17 13.56 -7.22 4.77
C GLY A 17 14.47 -6.05 4.45
N GLY A 18 13.94 -4.83 4.50
CA GLY A 18 14.74 -3.64 4.23
C GLY A 18 14.77 -3.21 2.78
N ASN A 19 14.04 -3.90 1.91
CA ASN A 19 14.02 -3.55 0.49
C ASN A 19 12.89 -2.57 0.18
N VAL A 20 12.98 -1.41 0.79
CA VAL A 20 11.93 -0.41 0.70
C VAL A 20 11.76 0.12 -0.72
N ALA A 21 12.85 0.25 -1.45
CA ALA A 21 12.77 0.75 -2.82
C ALA A 21 11.91 -0.15 -3.70
N ALA A 22 12.11 -1.47 -3.59
CA ALA A 22 11.30 -2.40 -4.36
C ALA A 22 9.83 -2.36 -3.90
N ALA A 23 9.62 -2.21 -2.60
CA ALA A 23 8.27 -2.11 -2.05
C ALA A 23 7.56 -0.89 -2.59
N LEU A 24 8.23 0.24 -2.64
CA LEU A 24 7.63 1.47 -3.16
C LEU A 24 7.26 1.33 -4.63
N ALA A 25 8.10 0.66 -5.39
CA ALA A 25 7.80 0.43 -6.81
C ALA A 25 6.53 -0.42 -6.95
N GLN A 26 6.37 -1.43 -6.10
CA GLN A 26 5.19 -2.27 -6.13
C GLN A 26 3.93 -1.49 -5.71
N ILE A 27 4.07 -0.62 -4.75
CA ILE A 27 2.95 0.18 -4.28
C ILE A 27 2.42 1.07 -5.40
N LYS A 28 3.31 1.61 -6.20
CA LYS A 28 2.91 2.49 -7.29
C LYS A 28 2.14 1.78 -8.39
N VAL A 29 2.24 0.46 -8.44
CA VAL A 29 1.49 -0.34 -9.41
C VAL A 29 0.53 -1.29 -8.70
N ALA A 30 0.03 -0.89 -7.56
CA ALA A 30 -0.87 -1.72 -6.76
C ALA A 30 -2.06 -2.17 -7.61
N PRO A 31 -2.43 -3.45 -7.51
CA PRO A 31 -3.49 -3.98 -8.38
C PRO A 31 -4.88 -3.45 -8.04
N THR A 32 -5.20 -3.30 -6.76
CA THR A 32 -6.52 -2.80 -6.37
C THR A 32 -6.43 -2.01 -5.08
N VAL A 33 -7.49 -1.23 -4.82
CA VAL A 33 -7.62 -0.50 -3.57
C VAL A 33 -7.60 -1.46 -2.39
N LYS A 34 -8.29 -2.58 -2.52
CA LYS A 34 -8.39 -3.54 -1.45
C LYS A 34 -7.04 -4.12 -1.06
N ASP A 35 -6.23 -4.45 -2.05
CA ASP A 35 -4.89 -4.95 -1.80
C ASP A 35 -4.05 -3.92 -1.07
N LEU A 36 -4.16 -2.68 -1.47
CA LEU A 36 -3.41 -1.61 -0.86
C LEU A 36 -3.87 -1.36 0.57
N GLN A 37 -5.18 -1.43 0.81
CA GLN A 37 -5.71 -1.31 2.17
C GLN A 37 -5.20 -2.42 3.07
N GLN A 38 -5.14 -3.64 2.55
CA GLN A 38 -4.61 -4.75 3.33
C GLN A 38 -3.13 -4.56 3.65
N LEU A 39 -2.37 -4.06 2.67
CA LEU A 39 -0.97 -3.79 2.91
C LEU A 39 -0.80 -2.78 4.04
N ARG A 40 -1.55 -1.68 3.99
CA ARG A 40 -1.45 -0.66 5.02
C ARG A 40 -1.85 -1.22 6.38
N ALA A 41 -2.86 -2.08 6.43
CA ALA A 41 -3.27 -2.70 7.68
C ALA A 41 -2.17 -3.60 8.24
N GLN A 42 -1.52 -4.38 7.38
CA GLN A 42 -0.43 -5.23 7.82
C GLN A 42 0.74 -4.41 8.34
N LEU A 43 1.08 -3.34 7.65
CA LEU A 43 2.20 -2.49 8.06
C LEU A 43 1.90 -1.77 9.37
N THR A 44 0.66 -1.35 9.57
CA THR A 44 0.25 -0.71 10.81
C THR A 44 0.35 -1.70 11.97
N THR A 45 -0.15 -2.90 11.77
CA THR A 45 -0.14 -3.92 12.81
C THR A 45 1.28 -4.30 13.21
N SER A 46 2.19 -4.38 12.25
CA SER A 46 3.55 -4.79 12.53
C SER A 46 4.46 -3.63 12.96
N GLY A 47 3.94 -2.41 12.95
CA GLY A 47 4.73 -1.24 13.32
C GLY A 47 5.63 -0.71 12.21
N LEU A 48 5.61 -1.32 11.06
CA LEU A 48 6.46 -0.90 9.95
C LEU A 48 6.03 0.42 9.37
N MET A 49 4.75 0.74 9.47
CA MET A 49 4.24 2.00 8.95
C MET A 49 4.89 3.18 9.66
N ALA A 50 5.03 3.09 10.97
CA ALA A 50 5.66 4.15 11.75
C ALA A 50 7.16 4.24 11.49
N LYS A 51 7.76 3.11 11.16
CA LYS A 51 9.18 3.08 10.88
C LYS A 51 9.54 3.64 9.52
N HIS A 52 8.67 3.45 8.55
CA HIS A 52 8.94 3.83 7.17
C HIS A 52 7.94 4.86 6.72
N LYS A 53 8.21 6.10 7.10
CA LYS A 53 7.29 7.19 6.80
C LYS A 53 7.02 7.34 5.31
N MET A 54 8.03 7.13 4.49
CA MET A 54 7.86 7.24 3.06
C MET A 54 6.87 6.20 2.53
N VAL A 55 6.91 5.00 3.08
CA VAL A 55 5.96 3.96 2.69
C VAL A 55 4.54 4.39 3.06
N ASP A 56 4.38 4.97 4.24
CA ASP A 56 3.09 5.48 4.68
C ASP A 56 2.58 6.53 3.69
N GLU A 57 3.42 7.50 3.36
CA GLU A 57 3.01 8.59 2.49
C GLU A 57 2.69 8.11 1.08
N VAL A 58 3.55 7.28 0.51
CA VAL A 58 3.36 6.81 -0.86
C VAL A 58 2.14 5.91 -0.95
N SER A 59 1.95 5.02 0.03
CA SER A 59 0.81 4.13 -0.01
C SER A 59 -0.50 4.90 0.21
N ALA A 60 -0.48 5.91 1.07
CA ALA A 60 -1.67 6.73 1.28
C ALA A 60 -2.02 7.50 0.03
N GLU A 61 -1.01 8.06 -0.63
CA GLU A 61 -1.21 8.80 -1.85
C GLU A 61 -1.76 7.90 -2.96
N GLN A 62 -1.18 6.72 -3.10
CA GLN A 62 -1.63 5.78 -4.11
C GLN A 62 -3.06 5.33 -3.83
N LEU A 63 -3.39 5.11 -2.57
CA LEU A 63 -4.73 4.72 -2.19
C LEU A 63 -5.73 5.82 -2.57
N ALA A 64 -5.36 7.08 -2.32
CA ALA A 64 -6.22 8.19 -2.69
C ALA A 64 -6.43 8.26 -4.20
N LEU A 65 -5.37 8.03 -4.96
CA LEU A 65 -5.46 8.05 -6.40
C LEU A 65 -6.37 6.95 -6.94
N LEU A 66 -6.23 5.76 -6.38
CA LEU A 66 -7.03 4.63 -6.85
C LEU A 66 -8.49 4.72 -6.43
N SER A 67 -8.76 5.33 -5.28
CA SER A 67 -10.12 5.45 -4.81
C SER A 67 -10.77 6.76 -5.14
N ALA A 68 -10.07 7.69 -5.76
CA ALA A 68 -10.63 8.99 -6.12
C ALA A 68 -11.75 8.80 -7.15
N PRO A 69 -12.84 9.57 -7.01
CA PRO A 69 -13.89 9.51 -8.01
C PRO A 69 -13.39 10.06 -9.32
N ARG A 70 -13.88 9.49 -10.35
CA ARG A 70 -13.45 9.90 -11.61
C ARG A 70 -14.12 11.09 -12.10
N LEU A 71 -14.62 11.84 -11.65
CA LEU A 71 -15.32 12.88 -12.16
C LEU A 71 -14.79 14.09 -12.49
N HIS A 72 -14.63 14.12 -12.48
CA HIS A 72 -14.30 14.91 -12.47
C HIS A 72 -14.63 15.79 -12.83
N ARG A 73 -14.86 16.08 -12.99
CA ARG A 73 -15.15 16.79 -13.19
C ARG A 73 -15.61 17.49 -13.41
N SER A 74 -15.81 17.95 -13.51
CA SER A 74 -16.32 18.66 -13.63
C SER A 74 -16.70 19.22 -14.09
N PRO A 75 -17.04 19.60 -14.20
CA PRO A 75 -17.36 20.52 -14.55
C PRO A 75 -17.54 20.89 -14.40
#